data_054a572ada9c244cd7ef2586cd98a346
#
_entry.id   054a572ada9c244cd7ef2586cd98a346
#
_cell.length_a   1.000
_cell.length_b   1.000
_cell.length_c   1.000
_cell.angle_alpha   90.00
_cell.angle_beta   90.00
_cell.angle_gamma   90.00
#
_symmetry.space_group_name_H-M   'P 1'
#
loop_
_entity.id
_entity.type
_entity.pdbx_description
1 polymer ?
#
loop_
_entity_poly.entity_id
_entity_poly.type
_entity_poly.pdbx_seq_one_letter_code
_entity_poly.pdbx_strand_id
1 'polypeptide(L)'
;MSATIFPQDEAALSAAILNAAGPLQILGGGTRSIGWIPEGQKLSTAQLKGIVLYEPGALTLVAKTGTSIANIETALAAENQKLAFEPMDHRILLGTQGTPTLGGVMAANVSGPRRIQVGAARDFALGVSFVDGSGQILKNGGRVMKNVTGYDLVKLMVGSWGTLGVLS
;
A
#
# COMPACT_ATOMS: atom_id res chain seq x y z
N MET A 1 13.80 20.69 -10.48
CA MET A 1 13.04 19.62 -9.80
C MET A 1 12.69 18.58 -10.85
N SER A 2 13.11 17.32 -10.68
CA SER A 2 12.74 16.25 -11.60
C SER A 2 11.23 15.99 -11.53
N ALA A 3 10.59 15.66 -12.67
CA ALA A 3 9.18 15.33 -12.74
C ALA A 3 8.88 14.06 -11.92
N THR A 4 7.70 13.99 -11.30
CA THR A 4 7.25 12.78 -10.60
C THR A 4 6.94 11.69 -11.61
N ILE A 5 7.43 10.48 -11.38
CA ILE A 5 7.13 9.29 -12.18
C ILE A 5 5.79 8.69 -11.69
N PHE A 6 4.92 8.32 -12.63
CA PHE A 6 3.62 7.69 -12.36
C PHE A 6 3.49 6.39 -13.16
N PRO A 7 3.99 5.26 -12.66
CA PRO A 7 3.80 3.96 -13.32
C PRO A 7 2.32 3.59 -13.42
N GLN A 8 1.94 3.01 -14.56
CA GLN A 8 0.56 2.59 -14.83
C GLN A 8 0.31 1.11 -14.50
N ASP A 9 1.40 0.33 -14.41
CA ASP A 9 1.39 -1.10 -14.10
C ASP A 9 2.69 -1.53 -13.41
N GLU A 10 2.77 -2.82 -13.03
CA GLU A 10 3.95 -3.40 -12.37
C GLU A 10 5.19 -3.39 -13.28
N ALA A 11 5.03 -3.53 -14.59
CA ALA A 11 6.15 -3.52 -15.54
C ALA A 11 6.76 -2.11 -15.66
N ALA A 12 5.91 -1.08 -15.76
CA ALA A 12 6.34 0.31 -15.75
C ALA A 12 6.98 0.71 -14.40
N LEU A 13 6.48 0.16 -13.29
CA LEU A 13 7.07 0.35 -11.96
C LEU A 13 8.47 -0.27 -11.89
N SER A 14 8.62 -1.51 -12.34
CA SER A 14 9.92 -2.20 -12.43
C SER A 14 10.91 -1.40 -13.29
N ALA A 15 10.49 -0.99 -14.49
CA ALA A 15 11.34 -0.19 -15.36
C ALA A 15 11.76 1.16 -14.73
N ALA A 16 10.86 1.82 -14.01
CA ALA A 16 11.17 3.06 -13.31
C ALA A 16 12.22 2.86 -12.21
N ILE A 17 12.17 1.76 -11.47
CA ILE A 17 13.16 1.42 -10.44
C ILE A 17 14.50 1.09 -11.07
N LEU A 18 14.54 0.25 -12.11
CA LEU A 18 15.77 -0.14 -12.81
C LEU A 18 16.49 1.05 -13.46
N ASN A 19 15.76 2.02 -13.99
CA ASN A 19 16.30 3.19 -14.66
C ASN A 19 16.59 4.38 -13.71
N ALA A 20 16.36 4.21 -12.41
CA ALA A 20 16.62 5.26 -11.44
C ALA A 20 18.12 5.57 -11.33
N ALA A 21 18.49 6.81 -11.57
CA ALA A 21 19.89 7.24 -11.45
C ALA A 21 20.35 7.50 -10.01
N GLY A 22 19.44 7.38 -9.04
CA GLY A 22 19.69 7.64 -7.62
C GLY A 22 18.50 7.28 -6.74
N PRO A 23 18.46 7.76 -5.50
CA PRO A 23 17.37 7.45 -4.57
C PRO A 23 15.99 7.84 -5.11
N LEU A 24 15.00 6.99 -4.83
CA LEU A 24 13.59 7.24 -5.14
C LEU A 24 12.82 7.62 -3.87
N GLN A 25 12.06 8.69 -3.96
CA GLN A 25 11.05 9.03 -2.95
C GLN A 25 9.73 8.38 -3.31
N ILE A 26 9.36 7.31 -2.62
CA ILE A 26 8.14 6.58 -2.90
C ILE A 26 6.94 7.30 -2.28
N LEU A 27 5.92 7.54 -3.10
CA LEU A 27 4.70 8.24 -2.70
C LEU A 27 3.47 7.40 -3.06
N GLY A 28 2.52 7.30 -2.14
CA GLY A 28 1.15 6.93 -2.45
C GLY A 28 0.35 8.20 -2.82
N GLY A 29 -0.68 8.50 -2.06
CA GLY A 29 -1.49 9.72 -2.23
C GLY A 29 -0.94 10.98 -1.56
N GLY A 30 0.26 10.98 -0.98
CA GLY A 30 0.89 12.17 -0.41
C GLY A 30 0.28 12.67 0.90
N THR A 31 -0.38 11.81 1.67
CA THR A 31 -1.10 12.19 2.90
C THR A 31 -0.29 12.04 4.19
N ARG A 32 0.93 11.46 4.12
CA ARG A 32 1.77 11.17 5.31
C ARG A 32 3.21 11.58 5.06
N SER A 33 3.48 12.85 5.22
CA SER A 33 4.85 13.37 5.24
C SER A 33 5.32 13.40 6.70
N ILE A 34 5.77 12.25 7.21
CA ILE A 34 6.21 12.06 8.59
C ILE A 34 7.70 11.74 8.62
N GLY A 35 8.44 12.40 9.50
CA GLY A 35 9.86 12.19 9.66
C GLY A 35 10.71 12.80 8.55
N TRP A 36 11.94 12.29 8.40
CA TRP A 36 12.84 12.73 7.35
C TRP A 36 12.38 12.24 5.97
N ILE A 37 12.24 13.16 5.04
CA ILE A 37 11.86 12.84 3.67
C ILE A 37 13.16 12.76 2.85
N PRO A 38 13.53 11.59 2.30
CA PRO A 38 14.74 11.45 1.53
C PRO A 38 14.70 12.32 0.28
N GLU A 39 15.82 12.97 -0.03
CA GLU A 39 15.98 13.61 -1.32
C GLU A 39 16.09 12.55 -2.43
N GLY A 40 15.39 12.76 -3.53
CA GLY A 40 15.37 11.82 -4.63
C GLY A 40 14.30 12.13 -5.66
N GLN A 41 14.29 11.36 -6.72
CA GLN A 41 13.25 11.43 -7.72
C GLN A 41 11.94 10.86 -7.16
N LYS A 42 10.85 11.61 -7.30
CA LYS A 42 9.54 11.18 -6.82
C LYS A 42 8.97 10.10 -7.73
N LEU A 43 8.52 9.00 -7.13
CA LEU A 43 7.79 7.92 -7.78
C LEU A 43 6.46 7.71 -7.03
N SER A 44 5.34 7.92 -7.72
CA SER A 44 4.00 7.79 -7.11
C SER A 44 3.26 6.58 -7.64
N THR A 45 2.75 5.75 -6.73
CA THR A 45 1.92 4.58 -7.05
C THR A 45 0.44 4.94 -7.24
N ALA A 46 0.06 6.21 -7.23
CA ALA A 46 -1.33 6.67 -7.30
C ALA A 46 -2.09 6.24 -8.56
N GLN A 47 -1.39 5.89 -9.65
CA GLN A 47 -2.00 5.38 -10.88
C GLN A 47 -2.20 3.85 -10.88
N LEU A 48 -1.57 3.12 -9.96
CA LEU A 48 -1.83 1.70 -9.75
C LEU A 48 -3.13 1.54 -8.95
N LYS A 49 -4.28 1.74 -9.57
CA LYS A 49 -5.59 1.81 -8.90
C LYS A 49 -6.61 0.82 -9.44
N GLY A 50 -7.54 0.47 -8.60
CA GLY A 50 -8.69 -0.40 -8.88
C GLY A 50 -8.81 -1.56 -7.90
N ILE A 51 -10.05 -1.93 -7.59
CA ILE A 51 -10.37 -3.17 -6.89
C ILE A 51 -10.31 -4.28 -7.94
N VAL A 52 -9.43 -5.26 -7.72
CA VAL A 52 -9.22 -6.40 -8.64
C VAL A 52 -10.19 -7.52 -8.34
N LEU A 53 -10.49 -7.74 -7.06
CA LEU A 53 -11.41 -8.76 -6.59
C LEU A 53 -12.04 -8.30 -5.28
N TYR A 54 -13.32 -8.57 -5.12
CA TYR A 54 -13.99 -8.47 -3.83
C TYR A 54 -14.94 -9.64 -3.66
N GLU A 55 -14.71 -10.43 -2.63
CA GLU A 55 -15.51 -11.58 -2.25
C GLU A 55 -16.09 -11.34 -0.83
N PRO A 56 -17.27 -10.72 -0.71
CA PRO A 56 -17.86 -10.37 0.58
C PRO A 56 -18.07 -11.58 1.51
N GLY A 57 -18.48 -12.72 0.95
CA GLY A 57 -18.68 -13.95 1.70
C GLY A 57 -17.40 -14.57 2.27
N ALA A 58 -16.27 -14.29 1.65
CA ALA A 58 -14.94 -14.70 2.12
C ALA A 58 -14.23 -13.59 2.93
N LEU A 59 -14.87 -12.43 3.14
CA LEU A 59 -14.29 -11.25 3.78
C LEU A 59 -12.94 -10.84 3.16
N THR A 60 -12.81 -11.01 1.84
CA THR A 60 -11.53 -10.85 1.14
C THR A 60 -11.65 -9.83 0.02
N LEU A 61 -10.74 -8.85 0.01
CA LEU A 61 -10.62 -7.83 -1.02
C LEU A 61 -9.17 -7.79 -1.54
N VAL A 62 -9.03 -7.73 -2.86
CA VAL A 62 -7.74 -7.50 -3.55
C VAL A 62 -7.84 -6.19 -4.32
N ALA A 63 -6.96 -5.27 -4.04
CA ALA A 63 -6.92 -3.99 -4.73
C ALA A 63 -5.48 -3.55 -4.97
N LYS A 64 -5.28 -2.79 -6.04
CA LYS A 64 -4.00 -2.16 -6.36
C LYS A 64 -3.71 -1.04 -5.35
N THR A 65 -2.45 -0.80 -5.08
CA THR A 65 -1.98 0.05 -3.98
C THR A 65 -2.35 1.53 -4.09
N GLY A 66 -2.54 2.06 -5.30
CA GLY A 66 -3.02 3.41 -5.55
C GLY A 66 -4.54 3.59 -5.35
N THR A 67 -5.29 2.53 -5.06
CA THR A 67 -6.73 2.62 -4.80
C THR A 67 -6.99 3.44 -3.55
N SER A 68 -7.89 4.43 -3.65
CA SER A 68 -8.22 5.28 -2.51
C SER A 68 -8.94 4.48 -1.41
N ILE A 69 -8.67 4.82 -0.15
CA ILE A 69 -9.39 4.22 0.98
C ILE A 69 -10.88 4.49 0.88
N ALA A 70 -11.29 5.68 0.44
CA ALA A 70 -12.70 6.01 0.25
C ALA A 70 -13.40 5.07 -0.75
N ASN A 71 -12.76 4.71 -1.86
CA ASN A 71 -13.34 3.77 -2.83
C ASN A 71 -13.48 2.36 -2.23
N ILE A 72 -12.49 1.93 -1.44
CA ILE A 72 -12.55 0.65 -0.73
C ILE A 72 -13.69 0.65 0.29
N GLU A 73 -13.78 1.70 1.11
CA GLU A 73 -14.85 1.84 2.10
C GLU A 73 -16.23 1.88 1.47
N THR A 74 -16.39 2.56 0.32
CA THR A 74 -17.64 2.57 -0.45
C THR A 74 -18.02 1.16 -0.91
N ALA A 75 -17.07 0.40 -1.45
CA ALA A 75 -17.33 -0.98 -1.89
C ALA A 75 -17.68 -1.90 -0.72
N LEU A 76 -16.99 -1.78 0.41
CA LEU A 76 -17.26 -2.56 1.62
C LEU A 76 -18.64 -2.20 2.24
N ALA A 77 -18.97 -0.92 2.30
CA ALA A 77 -20.24 -0.45 2.86
C ALA A 77 -21.46 -0.97 2.09
N ALA A 78 -21.35 -1.19 0.78
CA ALA A 78 -22.40 -1.79 -0.04
C ALA A 78 -22.78 -3.21 0.43
N GLU A 79 -21.86 -3.92 1.09
CA GLU A 79 -22.03 -5.25 1.64
C GLU A 79 -22.10 -5.25 3.19
N ASN A 80 -22.36 -4.09 3.82
CA ASN A 80 -22.36 -3.90 5.27
C ASN A 80 -21.04 -4.33 5.95
N GLN A 81 -19.92 -4.16 5.27
CA GLN A 81 -18.58 -4.48 5.78
C GLN A 81 -17.74 -3.21 5.95
N LYS A 82 -16.63 -3.32 6.67
CA LYS A 82 -15.65 -2.25 6.87
C LYS A 82 -14.25 -2.81 7.08
N LEU A 83 -13.22 -1.94 6.93
CA LEU A 83 -11.87 -2.26 7.35
C LEU A 83 -11.81 -2.29 8.89
N ALA A 84 -11.65 -3.48 9.48
CA ALA A 84 -11.73 -3.66 10.93
C ALA A 84 -10.64 -2.88 11.69
N PHE A 85 -9.46 -2.69 11.09
CA PHE A 85 -8.35 -1.93 11.68
C PHE A 85 -8.51 -0.41 11.57
N GLU A 86 -9.56 0.08 10.92
CA GLU A 86 -10.00 1.50 10.85
C GLU A 86 -8.81 2.45 10.56
N PRO A 87 -8.27 2.48 9.34
CA PRO A 87 -7.07 3.26 9.02
C PRO A 87 -7.30 4.75 9.28
N MET A 88 -6.47 5.35 10.13
CA MET A 88 -6.57 6.76 10.48
C MET A 88 -6.28 7.66 9.27
N ASP A 89 -7.12 8.67 9.06
CA ASP A 89 -6.86 9.74 8.11
C ASP A 89 -5.94 10.81 8.76
N HIS A 90 -4.71 10.89 8.28
CA HIS A 90 -3.71 11.81 8.82
C HIS A 90 -3.79 13.23 8.22
N ARG A 91 -4.65 13.47 7.23
CA ARG A 91 -4.70 14.76 6.53
C ARG A 91 -4.98 15.94 7.46
N ILE A 92 -5.93 15.78 8.37
CA ILE A 92 -6.27 16.82 9.34
C ILE A 92 -5.09 17.08 10.29
N LEU A 93 -4.46 16.02 10.78
CA LEU A 93 -3.34 16.11 11.72
C LEU A 93 -2.10 16.75 11.08
N LEU A 94 -1.81 16.40 9.81
CA LEU A 94 -0.58 16.79 9.12
C LEU A 94 -0.76 17.96 8.15
N GLY A 95 -1.98 18.50 8.00
CA GLY A 95 -2.27 19.60 7.07
C GLY A 95 -2.06 19.22 5.59
N THR A 96 -2.20 17.95 5.23
CA THR A 96 -1.94 17.46 3.85
C THR A 96 -3.21 17.42 2.99
N GLN A 97 -3.04 17.56 1.66
CA GLN A 97 -4.15 17.65 0.70
C GLN A 97 -4.37 16.38 -0.13
N GLY A 98 -3.49 15.41 -0.06
CA GLY A 98 -3.54 14.21 -0.90
C GLY A 98 -4.75 13.30 -0.65
N THR A 99 -4.79 12.17 -1.34
CA THR A 99 -5.83 11.13 -1.18
C THR A 99 -5.23 9.91 -0.50
N PRO A 100 -5.73 9.46 0.68
CA PRO A 100 -5.25 8.24 1.33
C PRO A 100 -5.42 7.04 0.41
N THR A 101 -4.36 6.26 0.22
CA THR A 101 -4.35 5.08 -0.65
C THR A 101 -4.07 3.81 0.15
N LEU A 102 -4.50 2.66 -0.38
CA LEU A 102 -4.26 1.36 0.24
C LEU A 102 -2.76 1.12 0.46
N GLY A 103 -1.93 1.38 -0.56
CA GLY A 103 -0.47 1.22 -0.46
C GLY A 103 0.15 2.09 0.63
N GLY A 104 -0.32 3.34 0.76
CA GLY A 104 0.13 4.22 1.85
C GLY A 104 -0.28 3.73 3.24
N VAL A 105 -1.48 3.13 3.37
CA VAL A 105 -1.96 2.51 4.62
C VAL A 105 -1.13 1.28 4.96
N MET A 106 -0.91 0.38 4.01
CA MET A 106 -0.15 -0.85 4.21
C MET A 106 1.34 -0.57 4.44
N ALA A 107 1.97 0.27 3.61
CA ALA A 107 3.38 0.60 3.76
C ALA A 107 3.70 1.23 5.12
N ALA A 108 2.79 2.01 5.69
CA ALA A 108 2.96 2.63 7.01
C ALA A 108 2.29 1.84 8.16
N ASN A 109 1.65 0.70 7.87
CA ASN A 109 0.89 -0.10 8.84
C ASN A 109 -0.12 0.76 9.64
N VAL A 110 -0.85 1.62 8.94
CA VAL A 110 -1.76 2.58 9.56
C VAL A 110 -3.01 1.90 10.07
N SER A 111 -3.32 2.14 11.34
CA SER A 111 -4.49 1.59 12.01
C SER A 111 -5.05 2.60 13.00
N GLY A 112 -6.34 2.52 13.27
CA GLY A 112 -7.01 3.34 14.28
C GLY A 112 -6.85 2.79 15.69
N PRO A 113 -7.51 3.40 16.67
CA PRO A 113 -7.44 3.01 18.09
C PRO A 113 -7.88 1.56 18.34
N ARG A 114 -8.79 1.04 17.53
CA ARG A 114 -9.28 -0.36 17.65
C ARG A 114 -8.20 -1.41 17.38
N ARG A 115 -7.01 -1.02 16.91
CA ARG A 115 -5.91 -1.97 16.70
C ARG A 115 -5.55 -2.79 17.95
N ILE A 116 -5.81 -2.26 19.12
CA ILE A 116 -5.56 -2.97 20.39
C ILE A 116 -6.51 -4.17 20.53
N GLN A 117 -7.75 -4.04 20.05
CA GLN A 117 -8.76 -5.09 20.12
C GLN A 117 -8.75 -6.03 18.93
N VAL A 118 -8.59 -5.50 17.71
CA VAL A 118 -8.82 -6.26 16.47
C VAL A 118 -7.54 -6.60 15.71
N GLY A 119 -6.41 -5.98 16.05
CA GLY A 119 -5.16 -6.07 15.31
C GLY A 119 -4.91 -4.86 14.40
N ALA A 120 -3.69 -4.75 13.91
CA ALA A 120 -3.23 -3.70 13.00
C ALA A 120 -3.50 -4.07 11.53
N ALA A 121 -3.33 -3.12 10.60
CA ALA A 121 -3.46 -3.37 9.16
C ALA A 121 -2.63 -4.58 8.70
N ARG A 122 -1.42 -4.75 9.26
CA ARG A 122 -0.55 -5.89 9.01
C ARG A 122 -1.20 -7.25 9.32
N ASP A 123 -2.04 -7.31 10.32
CA ASP A 123 -2.67 -8.56 10.74
C ASP A 123 -3.78 -9.00 9.79
N PHE A 124 -4.33 -8.06 9.01
CA PHE A 124 -5.34 -8.30 7.98
C PHE A 124 -4.74 -8.51 6.58
N ALA A 125 -3.44 -8.26 6.39
CA ALA A 125 -2.79 -8.48 5.11
C ALA A 125 -2.56 -9.98 4.89
N LEU A 126 -3.14 -10.53 3.82
CA LEU A 126 -3.05 -11.93 3.43
C LEU A 126 -2.00 -12.18 2.33
N GLY A 127 -1.82 -11.20 1.46
CA GLY A 127 -0.86 -11.26 0.36
C GLY A 127 -0.42 -9.88 -0.08
N VAL A 128 0.75 -9.81 -0.69
CA VAL A 128 1.31 -8.60 -1.28
C VAL A 128 1.93 -8.88 -2.64
N SER A 129 1.84 -7.88 -3.53
CA SER A 129 2.68 -7.73 -4.70
C SER A 129 3.55 -6.50 -4.52
N PHE A 130 4.81 -6.58 -4.89
CA PHE A 130 5.75 -5.46 -4.77
C PHE A 130 6.91 -5.61 -5.77
N VAL A 131 7.55 -4.50 -6.05
CA VAL A 131 8.79 -4.47 -6.83
C VAL A 131 9.93 -4.11 -5.88
N ASP A 132 10.95 -4.95 -5.85
CA ASP A 132 12.14 -4.73 -5.02
C ASP A 132 13.12 -3.72 -5.62
N GLY A 133 14.22 -3.43 -4.91
CA GLY A 133 15.25 -2.50 -5.38
C GLY A 133 16.04 -2.99 -6.61
N SER A 134 15.95 -4.26 -6.97
CA SER A 134 16.53 -4.84 -8.18
C SER A 134 15.55 -4.83 -9.38
N GLY A 135 14.35 -4.27 -9.20
CA GLY A 135 13.33 -4.23 -10.24
C GLY A 135 12.56 -5.54 -10.40
N GLN A 136 12.77 -6.54 -9.53
CA GLN A 136 12.02 -7.79 -9.59
C GLN A 136 10.60 -7.60 -9.05
N ILE A 137 9.62 -8.10 -9.82
CA ILE A 137 8.21 -8.15 -9.40
C ILE A 137 8.02 -9.42 -8.57
N LEU A 138 7.70 -9.25 -7.31
CA LEU A 138 7.57 -10.33 -6.34
C LEU A 138 6.14 -10.40 -5.80
N LYS A 139 5.66 -11.63 -5.57
CA LYS A 139 4.37 -11.90 -4.93
C LYS A 139 4.58 -12.85 -3.77
N ASN A 140 3.98 -12.55 -2.64
CA ASN A 140 4.05 -13.41 -1.45
C ASN A 140 2.69 -13.46 -0.76
N GLY A 141 2.39 -14.60 -0.11
CA GLY A 141 1.09 -14.84 0.46
C GLY A 141 0.03 -15.17 -0.60
N GLY A 142 -1.23 -14.93 -0.29
CA GLY A 142 -2.35 -15.27 -1.17
C GLY A 142 -3.65 -14.72 -0.63
N ARG A 143 -4.74 -15.48 -0.79
CA ARG A 143 -6.08 -15.14 -0.30
C ARG A 143 -6.52 -16.02 0.86
N VAL A 144 -5.58 -16.68 1.53
CA VAL A 144 -5.83 -17.59 2.64
C VAL A 144 -5.10 -17.13 3.89
N MET A 145 -5.70 -17.35 5.05
CA MET A 145 -5.15 -16.92 6.34
C MET A 145 -3.90 -17.68 6.77
N LYS A 146 -3.62 -18.85 6.18
CA LYS A 146 -2.49 -19.70 6.55
C LYS A 146 -1.52 -19.84 5.39
N ASN A 147 -0.33 -19.30 5.53
CA ASN A 147 0.82 -19.58 4.69
C ASN A 147 1.88 -20.30 5.55
N VAL A 148 2.26 -21.52 5.16
CA VAL A 148 3.17 -22.37 5.93
C VAL A 148 4.50 -22.61 5.24
N THR A 149 4.72 -22.00 4.07
CA THR A 149 5.91 -22.25 3.24
C THR A 149 6.68 -20.94 3.03
N GLY A 150 7.95 -20.96 3.38
CA GLY A 150 8.88 -19.84 3.17
C GLY A 150 8.73 -18.70 4.20
N TYR A 151 9.35 -17.56 3.87
CA TYR A 151 9.30 -16.36 4.70
C TYR A 151 7.97 -15.63 4.53
N ASP A 152 7.48 -15.04 5.61
CA ASP A 152 6.30 -14.17 5.59
C ASP A 152 6.69 -12.75 5.14
N LEU A 153 6.87 -12.58 3.82
CA LEU A 153 7.17 -11.28 3.26
C LEU A 153 5.98 -10.32 3.34
N VAL A 154 4.76 -10.83 3.51
CA VAL A 154 3.58 -9.99 3.75
C VAL A 154 3.78 -9.16 5.00
N LYS A 155 4.13 -9.81 6.11
CA LYS A 155 4.35 -9.14 7.39
C LYS A 155 5.60 -8.25 7.39
N LEU A 156 6.60 -8.57 6.56
CA LEU A 156 7.79 -7.75 6.38
C LEU A 156 7.48 -6.46 5.60
N MET A 157 6.72 -6.57 4.51
CA MET A 157 6.44 -5.45 3.62
C MET A 157 5.44 -4.45 4.22
N VAL A 158 4.48 -4.93 5.04
CA VAL A 158 3.54 -4.04 5.74
C VAL A 158 4.23 -3.36 6.90
N GLY A 159 4.40 -2.05 6.80
CA GLY A 159 5.16 -1.22 7.74
C GLY A 159 6.58 -0.91 7.29
N SER A 160 6.98 -1.29 6.07
CA SER A 160 8.32 -1.04 5.52
C SER A 160 8.55 0.38 4.99
N TRP A 161 7.52 1.20 4.90
CA TRP A 161 7.58 2.58 4.39
C TRP A 161 8.17 2.72 2.98
N GLY A 162 8.11 1.67 2.18
CA GLY A 162 8.71 1.65 0.83
C GLY A 162 10.23 1.49 0.83
N THR A 163 10.87 1.21 1.96
CA THR A 163 12.32 1.06 2.07
C THR A 163 12.85 -0.29 1.62
N LEU A 164 12.00 -1.31 1.59
CA LEU A 164 12.34 -2.68 1.15
C LEU A 164 11.83 -2.99 -0.26
N GLY A 165 11.00 -2.14 -0.82
CA GLY A 165 10.39 -2.29 -2.12
C GLY A 165 9.13 -1.46 -2.23
N VAL A 166 8.56 -1.37 -3.41
CA VAL A 166 7.37 -0.59 -3.72
C VAL A 166 6.18 -1.50 -3.89
N LEU A 167 5.18 -1.39 -3.01
CA LEU A 167 3.93 -2.14 -3.10
C LEU A 167 3.17 -1.77 -4.39
N SER A 168 2.56 -2.77 -5.07
CA SER A 168 1.88 -2.62 -6.35
C SER A 168 0.42 -3.09 -6.34
#